data_42832dcfd4ce48fb70ef460406d112b9
#
_entry.id   42832dcfd4ce48fb70ef460406d112b9
#
_cell.length_a   1.000
_cell.length_b   1.000
_cell.length_c   1.000
_cell.angle_alpha   90.00
_cell.angle_beta   90.00
_cell.angle_gamma   90.00
#
_symmetry.space_group_name_H-M   'P 1'
#
loop_
_entity.id
_entity.type
_entity.pdbx_description
1 polymer ?
#
loop_
_entity_poly.entity_id
_entity_poly.type
_entity_poly.pdbx_seq_one_letter_code
_entity_poly.pdbx_strand_id
1 'polypeptide(L)'
;MSEESGQEVKDQGGEGHSKGPFPNGALFLAVALAVFLLLVELFGGKRAQDFRDGLCEHCIHIQVRGLGDKDGVYLAPRGVSPREFLERLGVKIGGDVDGFVLEDFTSLEFSEGGSPPRFSTGTMREREIYLLGYTMDLNRAGPRDLVLLPEVGPALARKIVRERARGGPFESLEDLQRVRGIRKSSLASLEGLVTVGERKPLGGIGEDGR
;
A
#
# COMPACT_ATOMS: atom_id res chain seq x y z
N MET A 1 21.94 -95.49 5.73
CA MET A 1 21.99 -95.51 7.20
C MET A 1 21.66 -94.10 7.66
N SER A 2 20.48 -94.04 8.25
CA SER A 2 20.07 -93.17 9.35
C SER A 2 19.78 -91.69 8.96
N GLU A 3 18.57 -91.38 8.75
CA GLU A 3 17.54 -90.94 9.78
C GLU A 3 17.65 -89.41 10.02
N GLU A 4 16.60 -88.79 9.66
CA GLU A 4 15.56 -88.12 10.49
C GLU A 4 16.04 -86.83 11.07
N SER A 5 15.34 -85.80 11.15
CA SER A 5 13.91 -85.60 11.36
C SER A 5 13.58 -84.14 10.99
N GLY A 6 12.39 -83.94 10.59
CA GLY A 6 11.65 -82.78 10.43
C GLY A 6 11.45 -81.98 11.71
N GLN A 7 11.29 -80.71 11.53
CA GLN A 7 10.49 -79.89 12.43
C GLN A 7 9.93 -78.70 11.67
N GLU A 8 8.65 -78.79 11.53
CA GLU A 8 7.68 -77.79 11.16
C GLU A 8 7.70 -76.67 12.19
N VAL A 9 7.96 -75.43 11.78
CA VAL A 9 7.74 -74.31 12.63
C VAL A 9 6.69 -73.40 12.00
N LYS A 10 5.58 -73.35 12.63
CA LYS A 10 4.41 -72.54 12.42
C LYS A 10 4.73 -71.09 12.18
N ASP A 11 4.20 -70.65 11.08
CA ASP A 11 3.86 -69.26 10.81
C ASP A 11 2.88 -68.76 11.86
N GLN A 12 3.26 -67.74 12.65
CA GLN A 12 2.34 -66.96 13.46
C GLN A 12 2.51 -65.52 13.04
N GLY A 13 1.53 -65.04 12.28
CA GLY A 13 1.31 -63.67 11.97
C GLY A 13 1.27 -62.80 13.23
N GLY A 14 2.08 -61.79 13.20
CA GLY A 14 2.06 -60.67 14.13
C GLY A 14 1.87 -59.39 13.33
N GLU A 15 0.62 -59.05 13.05
CA GLU A 15 0.24 -57.71 12.61
C GLU A 15 0.58 -56.70 13.71
N GLY A 16 1.78 -56.17 13.65
CA GLY A 16 2.20 -55.01 14.45
C GLY A 16 1.60 -53.74 13.87
N HIS A 17 0.36 -53.44 14.23
CA HIS A 17 -0.21 -52.10 14.11
C HIS A 17 0.60 -51.15 14.99
N SER A 18 1.59 -50.49 14.44
CA SER A 18 2.21 -49.35 15.08
C SER A 18 1.22 -48.17 14.99
N LYS A 19 0.39 -48.08 16.05
CA LYS A 19 -0.35 -46.85 16.31
C LYS A 19 0.67 -45.75 16.58
N GLY A 20 0.87 -44.84 15.62
CA GLY A 20 1.65 -43.64 15.82
C GLY A 20 1.10 -42.84 17.01
N PRO A 21 1.96 -42.13 17.74
CA PRO A 21 1.63 -41.57 19.06
C PRO A 21 0.68 -40.39 19.06
N PHE A 22 0.07 -39.98 17.95
CA PHE A 22 -0.81 -38.79 17.88
C PHE A 22 -2.08 -39.04 17.06
N PRO A 23 -3.16 -39.60 17.66
CA PRO A 23 -4.48 -39.66 17.00
C PRO A 23 -5.11 -38.28 16.83
N ASN A 24 -4.54 -37.21 17.39
CA ASN A 24 -5.13 -35.86 17.48
C ASN A 24 -4.35 -34.77 16.71
N GLY A 25 -3.44 -35.13 15.80
CA GLY A 25 -2.68 -34.14 15.04
C GLY A 25 -3.57 -33.15 14.26
N ALA A 26 -4.67 -33.64 13.70
CA ALA A 26 -5.66 -32.80 13.03
C ALA A 26 -6.39 -31.86 14.02
N LEU A 27 -6.69 -32.35 15.22
CA LEU A 27 -7.32 -31.56 16.27
C LEU A 27 -6.36 -30.49 16.80
N PHE A 28 -5.08 -30.81 17.01
CA PHE A 28 -4.06 -29.84 17.41
C PHE A 28 -3.87 -28.75 16.35
N LEU A 29 -3.85 -29.10 15.08
CA LEU A 29 -3.74 -28.15 13.97
C LEU A 29 -4.99 -27.25 13.88
N ALA A 30 -6.18 -27.82 14.06
CA ALA A 30 -7.43 -27.07 14.07
C ALA A 30 -7.49 -26.09 15.26
N VAL A 31 -7.08 -26.53 16.45
CA VAL A 31 -7.03 -25.68 17.65
C VAL A 31 -5.97 -24.59 17.50
N ALA A 32 -4.77 -24.91 16.99
CA ALA A 32 -3.73 -23.93 16.73
C ALA A 32 -4.19 -22.88 15.70
N LEU A 33 -4.87 -23.29 14.62
CA LEU A 33 -5.44 -22.40 13.63
C LEU A 33 -6.55 -21.53 14.22
N ALA A 34 -7.45 -22.12 15.04
CA ALA A 34 -8.50 -21.37 15.70
C ALA A 34 -7.95 -20.35 16.71
N VAL A 35 -6.93 -20.72 17.48
CA VAL A 35 -6.22 -19.79 18.38
C VAL A 35 -5.49 -18.70 17.59
N PHE A 36 -4.85 -19.05 16.49
CA PHE A 36 -4.20 -18.07 15.61
C PHE A 36 -5.21 -17.09 15.01
N LEU A 37 -6.35 -17.58 14.51
CA LEU A 37 -7.42 -16.72 14.00
C LEU A 37 -8.02 -15.84 15.11
N LEU A 38 -8.22 -16.39 16.31
CA LEU A 38 -8.67 -15.62 17.47
C LEU A 38 -7.65 -14.56 17.89
N LEU A 39 -6.35 -14.87 17.84
CA LEU A 39 -5.29 -13.90 18.10
C LEU A 39 -5.23 -12.83 17.02
N VAL A 40 -5.43 -13.20 15.75
CA VAL A 40 -5.53 -12.22 14.65
C VAL A 40 -6.75 -11.32 14.84
N GLU A 41 -7.88 -11.81 15.32
CA GLU A 41 -9.05 -10.99 15.67
C GLU A 41 -8.83 -10.12 16.92
N LEU A 42 -8.16 -10.66 17.95
CA LEU A 42 -7.90 -9.93 19.19
C LEU A 42 -6.77 -8.92 19.10
N PHE A 43 -5.71 -9.22 18.31
CA PHE A 43 -4.53 -8.38 18.15
C PHE A 43 -4.42 -7.74 16.77
N GLY A 44 -5.12 -8.27 15.75
CA GLY A 44 -5.39 -7.62 14.48
C GLY A 44 -6.37 -6.50 14.75
N GLY A 45 -5.80 -5.37 15.18
CA GLY A 45 -6.57 -4.26 15.72
C GLY A 45 -7.71 -3.86 14.80
N LYS A 46 -8.84 -3.55 15.40
CA LYS A 46 -10.05 -2.90 14.84
C LYS A 46 -9.75 -1.60 14.01
N ARG A 47 -8.48 -1.32 13.76
CA ARG A 47 -7.97 -0.06 13.19
C ARG A 47 -8.10 0.08 11.67
N ALA A 48 -8.30 -1.03 10.96
CA ALA A 48 -8.39 -0.98 9.50
C ALA A 48 -9.80 -1.29 8.96
N GLN A 49 -10.72 -1.75 9.82
CA GLN A 49 -12.05 -2.19 9.39
C GLN A 49 -13.10 -1.07 9.40
N ASP A 50 -12.97 -0.07 10.27
CA ASP A 50 -13.95 1.03 10.33
C ASP A 50 -13.98 1.93 9.06
N PHE A 51 -12.94 1.86 8.21
CA PHE A 51 -12.91 2.56 6.93
C PHE A 51 -13.30 1.68 5.73
N ARG A 52 -13.49 0.36 5.92
CA ARG A 52 -13.83 -0.58 4.83
C ARG A 52 -15.31 -0.79 4.60
N ASP A 53 -16.15 -0.49 5.59
CA ASP A 53 -17.57 -0.88 5.57
C ASP A 53 -18.52 0.16 4.97
N GLY A 54 -18.00 1.24 4.40
CA GLY A 54 -18.76 2.14 3.55
C GLY A 54 -18.14 2.15 2.16
N LEU A 55 -18.88 1.71 1.15
CA LEU A 55 -18.60 2.01 -0.25
C LEU A 55 -18.43 3.53 -0.40
N CYS A 56 -17.21 3.98 -0.26
CA CYS A 56 -16.86 5.38 -0.33
C CYS A 56 -16.72 5.73 -1.81
N GLU A 57 -17.83 6.08 -2.43
CA GLU A 57 -17.90 6.41 -3.86
C GLU A 57 -17.03 7.63 -4.22
N HIS A 58 -16.68 8.45 -3.21
CA HIS A 58 -15.85 9.65 -3.36
C HIS A 58 -14.91 9.82 -2.15
N CYS A 59 -13.98 8.88 -1.96
CA CYS A 59 -12.97 8.99 -0.91
C CYS A 59 -11.77 9.82 -1.35
N ILE A 60 -11.15 10.44 -0.35
CA ILE A 60 -9.86 11.11 -0.46
C ILE A 60 -8.80 10.35 0.31
N HIS A 61 -7.56 10.41 -0.17
CA HIS A 61 -6.40 9.82 0.49
C HIS A 61 -5.74 10.85 1.40
N ILE A 62 -5.61 10.50 2.67
CA ILE A 62 -4.96 11.36 3.66
C ILE A 62 -3.79 10.59 4.26
N GLN A 63 -2.60 11.17 4.16
CA GLN A 63 -1.40 10.63 4.79
C GLN A 63 -1.21 11.23 6.17
N VAL A 64 -0.89 10.39 7.14
CA VAL A 64 -0.52 10.79 8.50
C VAL A 64 0.90 10.33 8.77
N ARG A 65 1.74 11.22 9.33
CA ARG A 65 3.13 10.97 9.69
C ARG A 65 3.46 11.60 11.05
N GLY A 66 4.36 10.96 11.79
CA GLY A 66 4.87 11.46 13.05
C GLY A 66 3.99 11.12 14.26
N LEU A 67 3.04 10.19 14.10
CA LEU A 67 2.21 9.64 15.19
C LEU A 67 2.57 8.19 15.52
N GLY A 68 3.72 7.70 15.03
CA GLY A 68 4.21 6.37 15.32
C GLY A 68 3.31 5.25 14.79
N ASP A 69 2.59 4.59 15.67
CA ASP A 69 1.71 3.47 15.33
C ASP A 69 0.50 3.85 14.44
N LYS A 70 0.25 5.14 14.31
CA LYS A 70 -0.83 5.69 13.47
C LYS A 70 -0.32 6.29 12.16
N ASP A 71 0.95 6.15 11.87
CA ASP A 71 1.49 6.58 10.58
C ASP A 71 0.92 5.71 9.47
N GLY A 72 0.47 6.33 8.39
CA GLY A 72 -0.13 5.60 7.28
C GLY A 72 -0.90 6.47 6.30
N VAL A 73 -1.51 5.82 5.32
CA VAL A 73 -2.45 6.44 4.38
C VAL A 73 -3.85 5.92 4.70
N TYR A 74 -4.77 6.85 4.85
CA TYR A 74 -6.16 6.60 5.21
C TYR A 74 -7.08 7.06 4.10
N LEU A 75 -8.17 6.34 3.91
CA LEU A 75 -9.29 6.76 3.06
C LEU A 75 -10.32 7.46 3.94
N ALA A 76 -10.77 8.62 3.53
CA ALA A 76 -11.80 9.37 4.23
C ALA A 76 -12.85 9.90 3.25
N PRO A 77 -14.10 10.07 3.66
CA PRO A 77 -15.12 10.70 2.82
C PRO A 77 -14.69 12.12 2.43
N ARG A 78 -14.96 12.51 1.19
CA ARG A 78 -14.75 13.90 0.75
C ARG A 78 -15.60 14.84 1.60
N GLY A 79 -14.98 15.90 2.11
CA GLY A 79 -15.64 16.90 2.95
C GLY A 79 -15.63 16.57 4.45
N VAL A 80 -14.99 15.47 4.87
CA VAL A 80 -14.74 15.22 6.29
C VAL A 80 -13.94 16.36 6.89
N SER A 81 -14.34 16.83 8.08
CA SER A 81 -13.57 17.86 8.75
C SER A 81 -12.25 17.31 9.32
N PRO A 82 -11.18 18.12 9.39
CA PRO A 82 -9.92 17.70 9.99
C PRO A 82 -10.10 17.19 11.42
N ARG A 83 -10.95 17.82 12.19
CA ARG A 83 -11.26 17.43 13.57
C ARG A 83 -11.88 16.04 13.62
N GLU A 84 -12.94 15.79 12.84
CA GLU A 84 -13.62 14.50 12.78
C GLU A 84 -12.66 13.39 12.34
N PHE A 85 -11.84 13.65 11.33
CA PHE A 85 -10.84 12.69 10.86
C PHE A 85 -9.85 12.30 11.96
N LEU A 86 -9.31 13.29 12.69
CA LEU A 86 -8.33 13.07 13.74
C LEU A 86 -8.94 12.43 14.99
N GLU A 87 -10.19 12.76 15.34
CA GLU A 87 -10.93 12.11 16.42
C GLU A 87 -11.17 10.60 16.11
N ARG A 88 -11.52 10.26 14.88
CA ARG A 88 -11.65 8.86 14.43
C ARG A 88 -10.32 8.09 14.55
N LEU A 89 -9.21 8.76 14.33
CA LEU A 89 -7.88 8.19 14.58
C LEU A 89 -7.51 8.11 16.06
N GLY A 90 -8.37 8.64 16.96
CA GLY A 90 -8.10 8.72 18.39
C GLY A 90 -6.96 9.70 18.73
N VAL A 91 -6.77 10.72 17.91
CA VAL A 91 -5.79 11.79 18.12
C VAL A 91 -6.50 12.98 18.73
N LYS A 92 -6.18 13.30 20.00
CA LYS A 92 -6.70 14.49 20.67
C LYS A 92 -5.81 15.67 20.32
N ILE A 93 -6.35 16.62 19.57
CA ILE A 93 -5.67 17.85 19.19
C ILE A 93 -6.25 19.01 19.99
N GLY A 94 -5.37 19.83 20.57
CA GLY A 94 -5.74 21.11 21.19
C GLY A 94 -5.59 22.24 20.17
N GLY A 95 -6.55 23.14 20.16
CA GLY A 95 -6.53 24.32 19.29
C GLY A 95 -7.49 24.22 18.10
N ASP A 96 -7.44 25.25 17.26
CA ASP A 96 -8.23 25.34 16.05
C ASP A 96 -7.60 24.47 14.95
N VAL A 97 -8.28 23.41 14.56
CA VAL A 97 -7.89 22.50 13.49
C VAL A 97 -8.81 22.62 12.28
N ASP A 98 -9.79 23.51 12.34
CA ASP A 98 -10.80 23.64 11.29
C ASP A 98 -10.41 24.72 10.25
N GLY A 99 -9.20 25.29 10.37
CA GLY A 99 -8.68 26.32 9.47
C GLY A 99 -8.22 25.84 8.09
N PHE A 100 -8.38 24.56 7.76
CA PHE A 100 -8.02 24.00 6.44
C PHE A 100 -9.00 22.91 6.00
N VAL A 101 -9.00 22.63 4.70
CA VAL A 101 -9.82 21.57 4.10
C VAL A 101 -8.95 20.37 3.78
N LEU A 102 -9.45 19.16 4.07
CA LEU A 102 -8.82 17.94 3.64
C LEU A 102 -9.19 17.68 2.17
N GLU A 103 -8.17 17.73 1.33
CA GLU A 103 -8.26 17.39 -0.10
C GLU A 103 -7.62 16.03 -0.36
N ASP A 104 -7.86 15.50 -1.56
CA ASP A 104 -7.20 14.25 -1.95
C ASP A 104 -5.69 14.42 -1.97
N PHE A 105 -4.98 13.40 -1.45
CA PHE A 105 -3.54 13.38 -1.28
C PHE A 105 -2.98 14.42 -0.27
N THR A 106 -3.80 14.87 0.69
CA THR A 106 -3.31 15.68 1.81
C THR A 106 -2.35 14.87 2.69
N SER A 107 -1.23 15.48 3.09
CA SER A 107 -0.31 14.94 4.10
C SER A 107 -0.42 15.77 5.38
N LEU A 108 -0.61 15.08 6.51
CA LEU A 108 -0.57 15.62 7.86
C LEU A 108 0.73 15.17 8.52
N GLU A 109 1.65 16.10 8.78
CA GLU A 109 2.93 15.81 9.43
C GLU A 109 2.91 16.31 10.86
N PHE A 110 2.96 15.40 11.82
CA PHE A 110 2.97 15.70 13.25
C PHE A 110 4.39 15.85 13.76
N SER A 111 4.61 16.88 14.57
CA SER A 111 5.90 17.11 15.23
C SER A 111 5.97 16.32 16.53
N GLU A 112 7.08 15.66 16.78
CA GLU A 112 7.34 14.99 18.04
C GLU A 112 7.42 15.98 19.21
N GLY A 113 6.92 15.61 20.38
CA GLY A 113 7.20 16.28 21.65
C GLY A 113 6.22 17.37 22.09
N GLY A 114 5.04 17.49 21.49
CA GLY A 114 3.99 18.40 21.95
C GLY A 114 2.79 17.69 22.60
N SER A 115 2.27 18.21 23.70
CA SER A 115 0.95 17.80 24.22
C SER A 115 0.07 19.06 24.37
N PRO A 116 -0.88 19.29 23.48
CA PRO A 116 -1.30 18.49 22.33
C PRO A 116 -0.27 18.51 21.17
N PRO A 117 -0.27 17.47 20.31
CA PRO A 117 0.64 17.40 19.17
C PRO A 117 0.37 18.56 18.20
N ARG A 118 1.44 19.15 17.65
CA ARG A 118 1.37 20.11 16.56
C ARG A 118 1.53 19.40 15.25
N PHE A 119 0.86 19.89 14.22
CA PHE A 119 0.99 19.32 12.88
C PHE A 119 1.09 20.42 11.82
N SER A 120 1.62 20.08 10.68
CA SER A 120 1.60 20.86 9.44
C SER A 120 0.87 20.09 8.36
N THR A 121 0.28 20.82 7.43
CA THR A 121 -0.40 20.25 6.27
C THR A 121 0.46 20.41 5.02
N GLY A 122 0.40 19.43 4.16
CA GLY A 122 1.09 19.43 2.88
C GLY A 122 0.39 18.53 1.88
N THR A 123 1.06 18.27 0.77
CA THR A 123 0.62 17.29 -0.22
C THR A 123 1.52 16.06 -0.13
N MET A 124 0.96 14.88 -0.32
CA MET A 124 1.71 13.63 -0.44
C MET A 124 2.75 13.75 -1.56
N ARG A 125 3.86 13.04 -1.41
CA ARG A 125 4.91 12.98 -2.44
C ARG A 125 4.41 12.21 -3.65
N GLU A 126 4.86 12.62 -4.84
CA GLU A 126 4.47 11.96 -6.10
C GLU A 126 4.74 10.45 -6.11
N ARG A 127 5.85 10.04 -5.50
CA ARG A 127 6.17 8.62 -5.32
C ARG A 127 5.08 7.86 -4.56
N GLU A 128 4.55 8.44 -3.50
CA GLU A 128 3.55 7.79 -2.65
C GLU A 128 2.22 7.69 -3.38
N ILE A 129 1.84 8.77 -4.06
CA ILE A 129 0.63 8.83 -4.90
C ILE A 129 0.71 7.78 -6.02
N TYR A 130 1.87 7.66 -6.68
CA TYR A 130 2.10 6.66 -7.72
C TYR A 130 1.99 5.23 -7.18
N LEU A 131 2.54 4.97 -5.98
CA LEU A 131 2.45 3.66 -5.32
C LEU A 131 1.02 3.32 -4.86
N LEU A 132 0.15 4.30 -4.68
CA LEU A 132 -1.28 4.11 -4.44
C LEU A 132 -2.06 3.79 -5.72
N GLY A 133 -1.39 3.75 -6.88
CA GLY A 133 -2.01 3.40 -8.14
C GLY A 133 -2.58 4.59 -8.92
N TYR A 134 -2.03 5.78 -8.73
CA TYR A 134 -2.39 6.98 -9.50
C TYR A 134 -1.27 7.44 -10.42
N THR A 135 -1.63 8.17 -11.48
CA THR A 135 -0.64 8.75 -12.40
C THR A 135 0.28 9.74 -11.68
N MET A 136 1.56 9.73 -12.06
CA MET A 136 2.58 10.64 -11.51
C MET A 136 2.55 11.99 -12.24
N ASP A 137 2.47 13.08 -11.49
CA ASP A 137 2.51 14.42 -12.08
C ASP A 137 3.97 14.81 -12.43
N LEU A 138 4.25 14.97 -13.73
CA LEU A 138 5.57 15.33 -14.26
C LEU A 138 6.05 16.69 -13.76
N ASN A 139 5.14 17.60 -13.46
CA ASN A 139 5.46 18.95 -13.00
C ASN A 139 5.78 19.00 -11.50
N ARG A 140 5.34 18.00 -10.73
CA ARG A 140 5.55 17.92 -9.29
C ARG A 140 6.61 16.89 -8.90
N ALA A 141 6.74 15.79 -9.68
CA ALA A 141 7.66 14.70 -9.40
C ALA A 141 9.12 15.16 -9.29
N GLY A 142 9.79 14.73 -8.22
CA GLY A 142 11.23 14.92 -8.07
C GLY A 142 12.05 13.88 -8.83
N PRO A 143 13.39 14.05 -8.90
CA PRO A 143 14.24 13.07 -9.58
C PRO A 143 14.15 11.66 -8.98
N ARG A 144 13.88 11.57 -7.67
CA ARG A 144 13.73 10.27 -6.97
C ARG A 144 12.38 9.61 -7.23
N ASP A 145 11.38 10.38 -7.58
CA ASP A 145 10.04 9.86 -7.92
C ASP A 145 10.04 9.36 -9.37
N LEU A 146 10.58 10.16 -10.29
CA LEU A 146 10.63 9.86 -11.71
C LEU A 146 11.38 8.56 -12.05
N VAL A 147 12.30 8.09 -11.21
CA VAL A 147 13.01 6.81 -11.44
C VAL A 147 12.12 5.58 -11.25
N LEU A 148 10.91 5.73 -10.72
CA LEU A 148 9.92 4.66 -10.65
C LEU A 148 9.25 4.39 -12.00
N LEU A 149 9.36 5.33 -12.94
CA LEU A 149 8.78 5.20 -14.27
C LEU A 149 9.66 4.31 -15.16
N PRO A 150 9.06 3.51 -16.05
CA PRO A 150 9.81 2.68 -16.98
C PRO A 150 10.73 3.53 -17.85
N GLU A 151 11.89 3.01 -18.18
CA GLU A 151 12.94 3.66 -19.01
C GLU A 151 13.50 4.99 -18.45
N VAL A 152 13.04 5.44 -17.26
CA VAL A 152 13.52 6.67 -16.63
C VAL A 152 14.57 6.36 -15.58
N GLY A 153 15.83 6.30 -15.98
CA GLY A 153 16.97 6.19 -15.05
C GLY A 153 17.31 7.52 -14.37
N PRO A 154 18.21 7.50 -13.34
CA PRO A 154 18.56 8.69 -12.56
C PRO A 154 19.10 9.87 -13.40
N ALA A 155 19.80 9.58 -14.48
CA ALA A 155 20.33 10.62 -15.37
C ALA A 155 19.22 11.33 -16.16
N LEU A 156 18.22 10.56 -16.62
CA LEU A 156 17.09 11.09 -17.38
C LEU A 156 16.12 11.84 -16.44
N ALA A 157 15.85 11.30 -15.25
CA ALA A 157 15.06 11.97 -14.23
C ALA A 157 15.58 13.37 -13.90
N ARG A 158 16.91 13.52 -13.71
CA ARG A 158 17.50 14.85 -13.50
C ARG A 158 17.39 15.77 -14.70
N LYS A 159 17.41 15.24 -15.95
CA LYS A 159 17.19 16.06 -17.15
C LYS A 159 15.76 16.55 -17.25
N ILE A 160 14.76 15.71 -16.93
CA ILE A 160 13.34 16.08 -16.92
C ILE A 160 13.13 17.26 -15.95
N VAL A 161 13.58 17.13 -14.69
CA VAL A 161 13.44 18.20 -13.70
C VAL A 161 14.17 19.49 -14.13
N ARG A 162 15.35 19.38 -14.74
CA ARG A 162 16.10 20.52 -15.25
C ARG A 162 15.40 21.19 -16.42
N GLU A 163 14.81 20.42 -17.31
CA GLU A 163 14.11 20.94 -18.48
C GLU A 163 12.88 21.76 -18.07
N ARG A 164 12.06 21.26 -17.13
CA ARG A 164 10.92 22.04 -16.63
C ARG A 164 11.33 23.31 -15.88
N ALA A 165 12.50 23.30 -15.22
CA ALA A 165 13.03 24.48 -14.55
C ALA A 165 13.52 25.56 -15.53
N ARG A 166 13.97 25.17 -16.74
CA ARG A 166 14.47 26.06 -17.79
C ARG A 166 13.40 26.51 -18.77
N GLY A 167 12.58 25.57 -19.20
CA GLY A 167 11.58 25.75 -20.26
C GLY A 167 10.14 25.89 -19.79
N GLY A 168 9.94 25.99 -18.48
CA GLY A 168 8.60 26.01 -17.89
C GLY A 168 8.01 24.60 -17.69
N PRO A 169 6.86 24.53 -17.05
CA PRO A 169 6.15 23.27 -16.84
C PRO A 169 5.84 22.58 -18.17
N PHE A 170 5.63 21.28 -18.11
CA PHE A 170 5.13 20.52 -19.23
C PHE A 170 3.60 20.74 -19.32
N GLU A 171 3.09 20.98 -20.51
CA GLU A 171 1.67 21.17 -20.77
C GLU A 171 1.03 19.89 -21.32
N SER A 172 1.84 19.02 -21.90
CA SER A 172 1.44 17.72 -22.42
C SER A 172 2.53 16.67 -22.23
N LEU A 173 2.19 15.39 -22.45
CA LEU A 173 3.16 14.30 -22.45
C LEU A 173 4.20 14.47 -23.56
N GLU A 174 3.79 15.01 -24.71
CA GLU A 174 4.63 15.26 -25.88
C GLU A 174 5.74 16.25 -25.57
N ASP A 175 5.53 17.17 -24.65
CA ASP A 175 6.53 18.15 -24.20
C ASP A 175 7.79 17.50 -23.61
N LEU A 176 7.69 16.25 -23.16
CA LEU A 176 8.86 15.49 -22.75
C LEU A 176 9.87 15.29 -23.86
N GLN A 177 9.49 15.46 -25.15
CA GLN A 177 10.43 15.42 -26.27
C GLN A 177 11.48 16.56 -26.23
N ARG A 178 11.20 17.63 -25.48
CA ARG A 178 12.20 18.68 -25.20
C ARG A 178 13.40 18.15 -24.40
N VAL A 179 13.21 17.04 -23.70
CA VAL A 179 14.24 16.43 -22.84
C VAL A 179 15.16 15.57 -23.68
N ARG A 180 16.43 15.95 -23.79
CA ARG A 180 17.43 15.17 -24.52
C ARG A 180 17.59 13.76 -23.94
N GLY A 181 17.17 12.76 -24.70
CA GLY A 181 17.23 11.36 -24.33
C GLY A 181 15.86 10.68 -24.24
N ILE A 182 14.76 11.43 -24.35
CA ILE A 182 13.41 10.88 -24.53
C ILE A 182 13.16 10.69 -26.03
N ARG A 183 12.70 9.50 -26.38
CA ARG A 183 12.29 9.12 -27.75
C ARG A 183 10.78 8.94 -27.80
N LYS A 184 10.23 8.91 -29.00
CA LYS A 184 8.79 8.62 -29.19
C LYS A 184 8.37 7.26 -28.58
N SER A 185 9.24 6.26 -28.67
CA SER A 185 8.99 4.95 -28.03
C SER A 185 8.87 5.06 -26.50
N SER A 186 9.71 5.88 -25.87
CA SER A 186 9.64 6.10 -24.42
C SER A 186 8.38 6.84 -23.99
N LEU A 187 7.80 7.69 -24.84
CA LEU A 187 6.51 8.32 -24.55
C LEU A 187 5.39 7.30 -24.47
N ALA A 188 5.35 6.33 -25.38
CA ALA A 188 4.37 5.26 -25.36
C ALA A 188 4.45 4.41 -24.08
N SER A 189 5.67 4.19 -23.55
CA SER A 189 5.88 3.49 -22.28
C SER A 189 5.44 4.30 -21.05
N LEU A 190 5.33 5.61 -21.18
CA LEU A 190 4.92 6.53 -20.10
C LEU A 190 3.43 6.89 -20.17
N GLU A 191 2.78 6.64 -21.31
CA GLU A 191 1.37 6.90 -21.51
C GLU A 191 0.53 6.15 -20.47
N GLY A 192 -0.43 6.82 -19.86
CA GLY A 192 -1.25 6.28 -18.78
C GLY A 192 -0.54 6.16 -17.41
N LEU A 193 0.78 6.34 -17.33
CA LEU A 193 1.52 6.33 -16.07
C LEU A 193 1.78 7.72 -15.51
N VAL A 194 1.77 8.74 -16.37
CA VAL A 194 2.09 10.12 -16.00
C VAL A 194 0.97 11.08 -16.41
N THR A 195 0.96 12.22 -15.76
CA THR A 195 0.06 13.34 -16.08
C THR A 195 0.81 14.67 -15.97
N VAL A 196 0.23 15.72 -16.53
CA VAL A 196 0.66 17.12 -16.38
C VAL A 196 -0.40 17.99 -15.71
N GLY A 197 -1.44 17.39 -15.16
CA GLY A 197 -2.57 18.07 -14.53
C GLY A 197 -3.33 17.12 -13.62
N GLU A 198 -4.57 16.84 -13.95
CA GLU A 198 -5.42 15.98 -13.16
C GLU A 198 -4.90 14.54 -13.10
N ARG A 199 -4.88 13.96 -11.89
CA ARG A 199 -4.45 12.59 -11.67
C ARG A 199 -5.56 11.61 -12.00
N LYS A 200 -5.17 10.48 -12.58
CA LYS A 200 -6.08 9.37 -12.88
C LYS A 200 -5.58 8.09 -12.22
N PRO A 201 -6.46 7.17 -11.84
CA PRO A 201 -6.06 5.83 -11.41
C PRO A 201 -5.26 5.12 -12.52
N LEU A 202 -4.19 4.40 -12.14
CA LEU A 202 -3.45 3.55 -13.06
C LEU A 202 -4.32 2.34 -13.45
N GLY A 203 -4.40 2.01 -14.73
CA GLY A 203 -5.22 0.89 -15.20
C GLY A 203 -6.70 1.16 -15.28
N GLY A 204 -7.14 2.38 -15.05
CA GLY A 204 -8.47 2.85 -15.43
C GLY A 204 -8.60 2.84 -16.94
N ILE A 205 -9.09 1.73 -17.51
CA ILE A 205 -9.67 1.74 -18.86
C ILE A 205 -10.77 2.78 -18.77
N GLY A 206 -10.65 3.83 -19.58
CA GLY A 206 -11.52 4.97 -19.53
C GLY A 206 -13.00 4.54 -19.42
N GLU A 207 -13.65 4.98 -18.38
CA GLU A 207 -15.08 5.22 -18.41
C GLU A 207 -15.34 6.44 -19.31
N ASP A 208 -14.94 6.30 -20.56
CA ASP A 208 -15.48 7.17 -21.61
C ASP A 208 -16.87 6.66 -21.88
N GLY A 209 -17.84 7.41 -21.34
CA GLY A 209 -19.25 7.14 -21.42
C GLY A 209 -19.75 6.73 -22.80
N ARG A 210 -20.54 5.67 -22.79
CA ARG A 210 -21.70 5.51 -23.66
C ARG A 210 -22.91 5.18 -22.82
#